data_53c67ebbc9341967dcf3a07620e1a878
#
_entry.id   53c67ebbc9341967dcf3a07620e1a878
#
_cell.length_a   1.000
_cell.length_b   1.000
_cell.length_c   1.000
_cell.angle_alpha   90.00
_cell.angle_beta   90.00
_cell.angle_gamma   90.00
#
_symmetry.space_group_name_H-M   'P 1'
#
loop_
_entity.id
_entity.type
_entity.pdbx_description
1 polymer ?
#
loop_
_entity_poly.entity_id
_entity_poly.type
_entity_poly.pdbx_seq_one_letter_code
_entity_poly.pdbx_strand_id
1 'polypeptide(L)'
;MAIRRATQAEANYIVQLSGKVMKESSMGYAENGVQNAYNLFMPIIQNGGYFLIDIENGRVRGWILLATDWNAVKGQVMGNLLSAYVFPKFRRSGVALDLATAAINELKALGIRTIQINVFDGNPSRILCEKLGFKPVSTVMELDIQ
;
A
#
# COMPACT_ATOMS: atom_id res chain seq x y z
N MET A 1 5.55 1.33 20.20
CA MET A 1 5.25 1.51 18.80
C MET A 1 5.97 0.50 17.99
N ALA A 2 5.25 -0.09 17.13
CA ALA A 2 5.64 -1.37 16.67
C ALA A 2 5.60 -1.45 15.14
N ILE A 3 6.05 -0.39 14.46
CA ILE A 3 6.16 -0.40 13.00
C ILE A 3 7.58 -0.79 12.63
N ARG A 4 7.70 -1.82 11.83
CA ARG A 4 8.98 -2.30 11.32
C ARG A 4 8.80 -2.97 9.96
N ARG A 5 9.91 -3.23 9.29
CA ARG A 5 9.90 -3.99 8.06
C ARG A 5 9.51 -5.44 8.34
N ALA A 6 8.64 -5.98 7.49
CA ALA A 6 8.23 -7.37 7.58
C ALA A 6 9.37 -8.31 7.21
N THR A 7 9.47 -9.44 7.88
CA THR A 7 10.36 -10.53 7.46
C THR A 7 9.80 -11.15 6.17
N GLN A 8 10.60 -12.00 5.52
CA GLN A 8 10.15 -12.70 4.31
C GLN A 8 8.92 -13.57 4.59
N ALA A 9 8.93 -14.28 5.72
CA ALA A 9 7.77 -15.11 6.10
C ALA A 9 6.53 -14.26 6.36
N GLU A 10 6.69 -13.11 7.02
CA GLU A 10 5.60 -12.18 7.25
C GLU A 10 5.09 -11.58 5.94
N ALA A 11 5.99 -11.23 5.02
CA ALA A 11 5.60 -10.71 3.72
C ALA A 11 4.76 -11.73 2.94
N ASN A 12 5.17 -12.99 2.93
CA ASN A 12 4.40 -14.05 2.29
C ASN A 12 3.01 -14.19 2.90
N TYR A 13 2.93 -14.12 4.23
CA TYR A 13 1.64 -14.18 4.93
C TYR A 13 0.76 -12.98 4.57
N ILE A 14 1.33 -11.77 4.51
CA ILE A 14 0.60 -10.55 4.14
C ILE A 14 0.07 -10.66 2.71
N VAL A 15 0.85 -11.21 1.78
CA VAL A 15 0.39 -11.40 0.40
C VAL A 15 -0.84 -12.30 0.36
N GLN A 16 -0.85 -13.39 1.15
CA GLN A 16 -2.03 -14.25 1.27
C GLN A 16 -3.22 -13.48 1.83
N LEU A 17 -3.01 -12.73 2.90
CA LEU A 17 -4.07 -11.91 3.50
C LEU A 17 -4.59 -10.88 2.51
N SER A 18 -3.71 -10.24 1.75
CA SER A 18 -4.09 -9.27 0.71
C SER A 18 -5.04 -9.89 -0.30
N GLY A 19 -4.79 -11.14 -0.70
CA GLY A 19 -5.68 -11.84 -1.62
C GLY A 19 -7.07 -12.07 -1.05
N LYS A 20 -7.19 -12.20 0.26
CA LYS A 20 -8.47 -12.40 0.93
C LYS A 20 -9.28 -11.11 1.10
N VAL A 21 -8.64 -9.96 0.97
CA VAL A 21 -9.27 -8.65 1.18
C VAL A 21 -9.22 -7.75 -0.06
N MET A 22 -8.86 -8.29 -1.22
CA MET A 22 -8.73 -7.49 -2.45
C MET A 22 -10.03 -6.81 -2.84
N LYS A 23 -11.15 -7.49 -2.67
CA LYS A 23 -12.45 -6.91 -2.99
C LYS A 23 -12.76 -5.70 -2.11
N GLU A 24 -12.51 -5.82 -0.82
CA GLU A 24 -12.70 -4.73 0.13
C GLU A 24 -11.74 -3.57 -0.17
N SER A 25 -10.45 -3.86 -0.29
CA SER A 25 -9.43 -2.81 -0.44
C SER A 25 -9.49 -2.11 -1.80
N SER A 26 -10.07 -2.73 -2.82
CA SER A 26 -10.26 -2.14 -4.15
C SER A 26 -11.65 -1.52 -4.33
N MET A 27 -12.44 -1.42 -3.27
CA MET A 27 -13.83 -0.92 -3.34
C MET A 27 -14.69 -1.70 -4.33
N GLY A 28 -14.47 -3.01 -4.39
CA GLY A 28 -15.21 -3.92 -5.26
C GLY A 28 -14.69 -4.03 -6.68
N TYR A 29 -13.64 -3.27 -7.03
CA TYR A 29 -13.08 -3.32 -8.38
C TYR A 29 -12.50 -4.70 -8.70
N ALA A 30 -11.79 -5.31 -7.76
CA ALA A 30 -11.20 -6.63 -7.92
C ALA A 30 -11.92 -7.66 -7.04
N GLU A 31 -11.96 -8.90 -7.51
CA GLU A 31 -12.43 -10.02 -6.70
C GLU A 31 -11.30 -10.49 -5.77
N ASN A 32 -11.66 -11.21 -4.70
CA ASN A 32 -10.70 -11.84 -3.84
C ASN A 32 -9.98 -12.96 -4.59
N GLY A 33 -8.66 -13.08 -4.39
CA GLY A 33 -7.88 -14.12 -5.03
C GLY A 33 -6.45 -14.13 -4.53
N VAL A 34 -6.05 -15.22 -3.88
CA VAL A 34 -4.70 -15.35 -3.34
C VAL A 34 -3.67 -15.43 -4.48
N GLN A 35 -3.97 -16.18 -5.53
CA GLN A 35 -3.06 -16.27 -6.68
C GLN A 35 -2.88 -14.93 -7.37
N ASN A 36 -3.95 -14.17 -7.52
CA ASN A 36 -3.88 -12.83 -8.11
C ASN A 36 -3.02 -11.89 -7.25
N ALA A 37 -3.12 -12.00 -5.94
CA ALA A 37 -2.29 -11.22 -5.03
C ALA A 37 -0.80 -11.58 -5.18
N TYR A 38 -0.47 -12.86 -5.27
CA TYR A 38 0.89 -13.29 -5.53
C TYR A 38 1.42 -12.74 -6.85
N ASN A 39 0.62 -12.83 -7.91
CA ASN A 39 1.02 -12.34 -9.23
C ASN A 39 1.22 -10.83 -9.25
N LEU A 40 0.46 -10.09 -8.43
CA LEU A 40 0.55 -8.64 -8.35
C LEU A 40 1.75 -8.19 -7.48
N PHE A 41 1.91 -8.78 -6.31
CA PHE A 41 2.83 -8.25 -5.30
C PHE A 41 4.21 -8.88 -5.32
N MET A 42 4.35 -10.15 -5.69
CA MET A 42 5.65 -10.81 -5.66
C MET A 42 6.68 -10.16 -6.58
N PRO A 43 6.34 -9.73 -7.82
CA PRO A 43 7.31 -9.01 -8.64
C PRO A 43 7.79 -7.71 -8.00
N ILE A 44 6.91 -7.02 -7.30
CA ILE A 44 7.25 -5.77 -6.60
C ILE A 44 8.27 -6.06 -5.50
N ILE A 45 8.04 -7.10 -4.72
CA ILE A 45 8.95 -7.51 -3.62
C ILE A 45 10.28 -7.99 -4.19
N GLN A 46 10.26 -8.75 -5.28
CA GLN A 46 11.48 -9.23 -5.94
C GLN A 46 12.33 -8.08 -6.50
N ASN A 47 11.70 -6.96 -6.84
CA ASN A 47 12.38 -5.78 -7.36
C ASN A 47 12.70 -4.76 -6.26
N GLY A 48 12.67 -5.15 -4.99
CA GLY A 48 13.11 -4.32 -3.88
C GLY A 48 12.01 -3.68 -3.04
N GLY A 49 10.75 -3.84 -3.42
CA GLY A 49 9.64 -3.37 -2.60
C GLY A 49 9.53 -4.18 -1.31
N TYR A 50 8.98 -3.56 -0.28
CA TYR A 50 8.82 -4.26 1.00
C TYR A 50 7.64 -3.71 1.79
N PHE A 51 7.14 -4.55 2.70
CA PHE A 51 6.09 -4.15 3.62
C PHE A 51 6.67 -3.57 4.90
N LEU A 52 6.03 -2.51 5.38
CA LEU A 52 6.09 -2.13 6.79
C LEU A 52 4.85 -2.69 7.47
N ILE A 53 5.02 -3.25 8.65
CA ILE A 53 3.91 -3.78 9.44
C ILE A 53 3.82 -3.05 10.77
N ASP A 54 2.58 -2.88 11.21
CA ASP A 54 2.29 -2.46 12.57
C ASP A 54 1.94 -3.71 13.36
N ILE A 55 2.77 -4.04 14.33
CA ILE A 55 2.60 -5.24 15.13
C ILE A 55 2.61 -4.86 16.61
N GLU A 56 1.66 -5.37 17.37
CA GLU A 56 1.54 -5.12 18.79
C GLU A 56 1.08 -6.38 19.51
N ASN A 57 1.79 -6.76 20.57
CA ASN A 57 1.51 -7.99 21.32
C ASN A 57 1.45 -9.23 20.41
N GLY A 58 2.35 -9.30 19.43
CA GLY A 58 2.43 -10.41 18.50
C GLY A 58 1.34 -10.41 17.42
N ARG A 59 0.50 -9.39 17.36
CA ARG A 59 -0.58 -9.29 16.36
C ARG A 59 -0.27 -8.22 15.33
N VAL A 60 -0.41 -8.59 14.06
CA VAL A 60 -0.33 -7.62 12.95
C VAL A 60 -1.64 -6.85 12.93
N ARG A 61 -1.54 -5.52 13.06
CA ARG A 61 -2.70 -4.63 13.01
C ARG A 61 -2.95 -4.07 11.61
N GLY A 62 -1.89 -3.97 10.82
CA GLY A 62 -1.98 -3.48 9.46
C GLY A 62 -0.63 -3.51 8.77
N TRP A 63 -0.64 -3.16 7.49
CA TRP A 63 0.58 -3.11 6.67
C TRP A 63 0.49 -2.03 5.61
N ILE A 64 1.65 -1.68 5.07
CA ILE A 64 1.75 -0.85 3.88
C ILE A 64 2.91 -1.35 3.02
N LEU A 65 2.69 -1.48 1.73
CA LEU A 65 3.72 -1.87 0.77
C LEU A 65 4.28 -0.62 0.11
N LEU A 66 5.60 -0.49 0.12
CA LEU A 66 6.27 0.61 -0.55
C LEU A 66 7.34 0.09 -1.49
N ALA A 67 7.58 0.85 -2.54
CA ALA A 67 8.59 0.53 -3.55
C ALA A 67 9.03 1.82 -4.23
N THR A 68 10.14 1.72 -4.97
CA THR A 68 10.59 2.80 -5.84
C THR A 68 10.61 2.31 -7.27
N ASP A 69 10.36 3.21 -8.22
CA ASP A 69 10.40 2.87 -9.62
C ASP A 69 10.66 4.13 -10.46
N TRP A 70 11.18 3.91 -11.66
CA TRP A 70 11.39 4.99 -12.62
C TRP A 70 10.04 5.45 -13.18
N ASN A 71 9.81 6.76 -13.13
CA ASN A 71 8.62 7.36 -13.73
C ASN A 71 9.04 8.13 -14.98
N ALA A 72 8.67 7.61 -16.14
CA ALA A 72 9.07 8.20 -17.42
C ALA A 72 8.42 9.56 -17.68
N VAL A 73 7.24 9.81 -17.14
CA VAL A 73 6.54 11.08 -17.31
C VAL A 73 7.27 12.20 -16.58
N LYS A 74 7.71 11.91 -15.36
CA LYS A 74 8.45 12.86 -14.53
C LYS A 74 9.96 12.83 -14.75
N GLY A 75 10.48 11.77 -15.38
CA GLY A 75 11.91 11.64 -15.60
C GLY A 75 12.71 11.45 -14.32
N GLN A 76 12.17 10.80 -13.32
CA GLN A 76 12.85 10.58 -12.04
C GLN A 76 12.38 9.30 -11.38
N VAL A 77 13.18 8.81 -10.44
CA VAL A 77 12.76 7.70 -9.58
C VAL A 77 11.74 8.23 -8.57
N MET A 78 10.62 7.57 -8.48
CA MET A 78 9.54 7.95 -7.56
C MET A 78 9.26 6.86 -6.56
N GLY A 79 8.70 7.24 -5.43
CA GLY A 79 8.18 6.31 -4.46
C GLY A 79 6.73 5.96 -4.76
N ASN A 80 6.34 4.74 -4.41
CA ASN A 80 4.97 4.27 -4.58
C ASN A 80 4.51 3.59 -3.31
N LEU A 81 3.29 3.93 -2.88
CA LEU A 81 2.57 3.21 -1.84
C LEU A 81 1.54 2.34 -2.57
N LEU A 82 1.72 1.03 -2.52
CA LEU A 82 1.06 0.10 -3.45
C LEU A 82 -0.02 -0.76 -2.83
N SER A 83 -0.02 -0.90 -1.52
CA SER A 83 -1.02 -1.65 -0.77
C SER A 83 -1.00 -1.16 0.66
N ALA A 84 -2.15 -0.91 1.23
CA ALA A 84 -2.27 -0.56 2.63
C ALA A 84 -3.56 -1.15 3.17
N TYR A 85 -3.49 -1.73 4.34
CA TYR A 85 -4.65 -2.32 4.97
C TYR A 85 -4.51 -2.28 6.49
N VAL A 86 -5.59 -1.96 7.16
CA VAL A 86 -5.70 -2.05 8.62
C VAL A 86 -6.88 -2.95 8.93
N PHE A 87 -6.68 -3.98 9.75
CA PHE A 87 -7.78 -4.85 10.14
C PHE A 87 -8.89 -4.05 10.82
N PRO A 88 -10.17 -4.37 10.55
CA PRO A 88 -11.30 -3.59 11.06
C PRO A 88 -11.24 -3.31 12.56
N LYS A 89 -10.78 -4.29 13.34
CA LYS A 89 -10.67 -4.18 14.80
C LYS A 89 -9.76 -3.03 15.24
N PHE A 90 -8.78 -2.66 14.41
CA PHE A 90 -7.76 -1.67 14.75
C PHE A 90 -7.93 -0.35 14.00
N ARG A 91 -9.04 -0.18 13.28
CA ARG A 91 -9.32 1.06 12.56
C ARG A 91 -9.68 2.18 13.53
N ARG A 92 -9.52 3.43 13.08
CA ARG A 92 -9.78 4.65 13.85
C ARG A 92 -8.90 4.81 15.09
N SER A 93 -7.73 4.13 15.11
CA SER A 93 -6.77 4.23 16.21
C SER A 93 -5.43 4.82 15.78
N GLY A 94 -5.36 5.37 14.55
CA GLY A 94 -4.14 6.00 14.04
C GLY A 94 -3.16 5.05 13.36
N VAL A 95 -3.48 3.77 13.23
CA VAL A 95 -2.56 2.79 12.60
C VAL A 95 -2.27 3.15 11.14
N ALA A 96 -3.29 3.52 10.37
CA ALA A 96 -3.10 3.88 8.96
C ALA A 96 -2.22 5.12 8.82
N LEU A 97 -2.44 6.14 9.65
CA LEU A 97 -1.61 7.34 9.65
C LEU A 97 -0.17 7.03 10.01
N ASP A 98 0.04 6.22 11.03
CA ASP A 98 1.39 5.86 11.49
C ASP A 98 2.14 5.06 10.41
N LEU A 99 1.45 4.11 9.76
CA LEU A 99 2.04 3.33 8.67
C LEU A 99 2.40 4.23 7.48
N ALA A 100 1.49 5.10 7.07
CA ALA A 100 1.74 6.01 5.94
C ALA A 100 2.90 6.96 6.26
N THR A 101 2.94 7.51 7.46
CA THR A 101 4.02 8.40 7.90
C THR A 101 5.37 7.66 7.91
N ALA A 102 5.40 6.44 8.41
CA ALA A 102 6.61 5.64 8.43
C ALA A 102 7.10 5.34 7.01
N ALA A 103 6.20 4.98 6.10
CA ALA A 103 6.55 4.71 4.70
C ALA A 103 7.08 5.96 4.00
N ILE A 104 6.45 7.10 4.22
CA ILE A 104 6.93 8.37 3.67
C ILE A 104 8.34 8.69 4.18
N ASN A 105 8.58 8.50 5.47
CA ASN A 105 9.89 8.75 6.06
C ASN A 105 10.97 7.81 5.52
N GLU A 106 10.62 6.52 5.30
CA GLU A 106 11.53 5.57 4.67
C GLU A 106 11.93 6.03 3.26
N LEU A 107 10.95 6.45 2.46
CA LEU A 107 11.20 6.92 1.10
C LEU A 107 12.01 8.23 1.09
N LYS A 108 11.72 9.13 2.01
CA LYS A 108 12.51 10.36 2.16
C LYS A 108 13.97 10.05 2.48
N ALA A 109 14.22 9.07 3.33
CA ALA A 109 15.57 8.66 3.69
C ALA A 109 16.35 8.09 2.49
N LEU A 110 15.65 7.58 1.49
CA LEU A 110 16.24 7.10 0.24
C LEU A 110 16.47 8.22 -0.79
N GLY A 111 16.15 9.47 -0.44
CA GLY A 111 16.29 10.60 -1.36
C GLY A 111 15.13 10.78 -2.31
N ILE A 112 14.03 10.08 -2.10
CA ILE A 112 12.83 10.20 -2.94
C ILE A 112 12.14 11.53 -2.68
N ARG A 113 11.77 12.23 -3.75
CA ARG A 113 11.14 13.55 -3.67
C ARG A 113 9.65 13.53 -3.91
N THR A 114 9.17 12.53 -4.65
CA THR A 114 7.76 12.43 -5.04
C THR A 114 7.25 11.04 -4.79
N ILE A 115 6.09 10.93 -4.17
CA ILE A 115 5.46 9.66 -3.80
C ILE A 115 4.06 9.66 -4.42
N GLN A 116 3.70 8.54 -5.03
CA GLN A 116 2.35 8.34 -5.55
C GLN A 116 1.65 7.22 -4.79
N ILE A 117 0.35 7.35 -4.68
CA ILE A 117 -0.53 6.33 -4.11
C ILE A 117 -1.75 6.24 -5.01
N ASN A 118 -2.22 5.02 -5.24
CA ASN A 118 -3.45 4.78 -5.99
C ASN A 118 -4.60 4.58 -5.01
N VAL A 119 -5.64 5.39 -5.14
CA VAL A 119 -6.81 5.34 -4.27
C VAL A 119 -8.04 5.06 -5.13
N PHE A 120 -8.69 3.94 -4.90
CA PHE A 120 -9.91 3.60 -5.62
C PHE A 120 -11.06 4.55 -5.21
N ASP A 121 -11.91 4.87 -6.18
CA ASP A 121 -13.03 5.75 -5.95
C ASP A 121 -13.90 5.27 -4.79
N GLY A 122 -14.25 6.20 -3.91
CA GLY A 122 -15.08 5.90 -2.74
C GLY A 122 -14.30 5.40 -1.53
N ASN A 123 -13.01 5.17 -1.65
CA ASN A 123 -12.22 4.71 -0.52
C ASN A 123 -11.99 5.84 0.49
N PRO A 124 -12.38 5.65 1.76
CA PRO A 124 -12.19 6.68 2.79
C PRO A 124 -10.73 7.07 3.03
N SER A 125 -9.78 6.23 2.63
CA SER A 125 -8.34 6.56 2.75
C SER A 125 -7.95 7.82 1.99
N ARG A 126 -8.76 8.25 1.02
CA ARG A 126 -8.54 9.50 0.30
C ARG A 126 -8.45 10.69 1.26
N ILE A 127 -9.29 10.70 2.29
CA ILE A 127 -9.29 11.79 3.29
C ILE A 127 -7.95 11.84 4.01
N LEU A 128 -7.42 10.69 4.40
CA LEU A 128 -6.12 10.59 5.05
C LEU A 128 -5.01 11.05 4.10
N CYS A 129 -5.05 10.62 2.84
CA CYS A 129 -4.06 11.01 1.84
C CYS A 129 -4.04 12.53 1.64
N GLU A 130 -5.21 13.14 1.54
CA GLU A 130 -5.32 14.60 1.37
C GLU A 130 -4.77 15.34 2.59
N LYS A 131 -5.02 14.83 3.81
CA LYS A 131 -4.44 15.40 5.03
C LYS A 131 -2.93 15.30 5.06
N LEU A 132 -2.35 14.26 4.47
CA LEU A 132 -0.91 14.08 4.37
C LEU A 132 -0.27 14.94 3.28
N GLY A 133 -1.08 15.61 2.46
CA GLY A 133 -0.59 16.49 1.40
C GLY A 133 -0.63 15.87 0.00
N PHE A 134 -1.18 14.67 -0.16
CA PHE A 134 -1.38 14.10 -1.48
C PHE A 134 -2.48 14.87 -2.22
N LYS A 135 -2.29 15.01 -3.53
CA LYS A 135 -3.29 15.64 -4.41
C LYS A 135 -3.50 14.77 -5.64
N PRO A 136 -4.71 14.76 -6.21
CA PRO A 136 -4.97 14.02 -7.44
C PRO A 136 -4.12 14.55 -8.59
N VAL A 137 -3.53 13.65 -9.37
CA VAL A 137 -2.69 14.01 -10.53
C VAL A 137 -3.16 13.36 -11.82
N SER A 138 -3.94 12.29 -11.74
CA SER A 138 -4.47 11.61 -12.93
C SER A 138 -5.69 10.78 -12.55
N THR A 139 -6.43 10.36 -13.56
CA THR A 139 -7.58 9.48 -13.40
C THR A 139 -7.45 8.32 -14.38
N VAL A 140 -7.62 7.10 -13.90
CA VAL A 140 -7.72 5.91 -14.75
C VAL A 140 -9.18 5.75 -15.15
N MET A 141 -9.43 5.69 -16.45
CA MET A 141 -10.78 5.48 -17.00
C MET A 141 -10.82 4.12 -17.67
N GLU A 142 -11.92 3.42 -17.51
CA GLU A 142 -12.05 2.04 -17.98
C GLU A 142 -13.32 1.87 -18.79
N LEU A 143 -13.23 1.14 -19.89
CA LEU A 143 -14.35 0.77 -20.75
C LEU A 143 -14.31 -0.73 -20.96
N ASP A 144 -15.40 -1.41 -20.60
CA ASP A 144 -15.55 -2.84 -20.91
C ASP A 144 -16.05 -3.00 -22.33
N ILE A 145 -15.33 -3.77 -23.12
CA ILE A 145 -15.70 -4.06 -24.52
C ILE A 145 -16.20 -5.50 -24.57
N GLN A 146 -17.45 -5.66 -24.98
CA GLN A 146 -18.08 -6.98 -25.06
C GLN A 146 -18.07 -7.53 -26.48
#